data_fadf1365452f471d35911d3c839f1688
#
_entry.id   fadf1365452f471d35911d3c839f1688
#
_cell.length_a   1.000
_cell.length_b   1.000
_cell.length_c   1.000
_cell.angle_alpha   90.00
_cell.angle_beta   90.00
_cell.angle_gamma   90.00
#
_symmetry.space_group_name_H-M   'P 1'
#
loop_
_entity.id
_entity.type
_entity.pdbx_description
1 polymer ?
#
loop_
_entity_poly.entity_id
_entity_poly.type
_entity_poly.pdbx_seq_one_letter_code
_entity_poly.pdbx_strand_id
1 'polypeptide(L)'
;MKGKDISMDDFNKKKQVSHIPNLQPHDSSSSSTATPASDEVTFAHREHEQQHQRTMDPNPNPYPYHQEHGPPIDNSLKYEAAEEDYQHHKNLLWSRIRHHLRDPFAEFMGTFIMILFGDGSVAQVLLSNNDKLPTSSQNKGDYQSISWGWGIGVMLGVYVAGCAGGHLNPAITFVNCLYRKFPWWKFPIYASAQVLGCFCGAAVIYGNYKSAIDVYEGGANIRTVSGDHATAGVFCTYPQPFLTKAGQFFSEIVSSTVLVFVIFALKDDANLGSADLTPIALFFLIFGIGACLGWETGYAINLARDFGPRLFTYFVGYGSEVWSAGGYYFWIPMIAPFIGCTFGGFLYDTLIYTGESPMNTPWLGLKRVVRPSKKGIKEAITGRPQKDV
;
A
#
# COMPACT_ATOMS: atom_id res chain seq x y z
N MET A 1 -5.42 -52.05 -15.50
CA MET A 1 -6.87 -51.86 -15.30
C MET A 1 -7.31 -50.67 -16.13
N LYS A 2 -8.41 -50.83 -16.88
CA LYS A 2 -8.84 -50.05 -18.04
C LYS A 2 -9.16 -48.60 -17.70
N GLY A 3 -8.64 -47.65 -18.49
CA GLY A 3 -9.07 -46.27 -18.54
C GLY A 3 -10.52 -46.19 -19.07
N LYS A 4 -11.27 -45.22 -18.54
CA LYS A 4 -12.55 -44.78 -19.12
C LYS A 4 -12.30 -43.42 -19.76
N ASP A 5 -12.36 -43.39 -21.08
CA ASP A 5 -12.46 -42.19 -21.86
C ASP A 5 -13.84 -41.55 -21.64
N ILE A 6 -13.86 -40.29 -21.21
CA ILE A 6 -15.07 -39.48 -21.13
C ILE A 6 -15.14 -38.66 -22.43
N SER A 7 -16.19 -38.96 -23.21
CA SER A 7 -16.46 -38.35 -24.52
C SER A 7 -16.93 -36.90 -24.38
N MET A 8 -16.53 -36.07 -25.35
CA MET A 8 -16.86 -34.64 -25.49
C MET A 8 -18.38 -34.33 -25.65
N ASP A 9 -19.23 -35.33 -25.76
CA ASP A 9 -20.67 -35.15 -26.01
C ASP A 9 -21.52 -34.89 -24.76
N ASP A 10 -20.97 -35.06 -23.56
CA ASP A 10 -21.71 -34.81 -22.31
C ASP A 10 -21.68 -33.35 -21.82
N PHE A 11 -20.89 -32.48 -22.48
CA PHE A 11 -20.78 -31.07 -22.10
C PHE A 11 -21.87 -30.18 -22.73
N ASN A 12 -22.59 -30.66 -23.75
CA ASN A 12 -23.55 -29.85 -24.50
C ASN A 12 -25.03 -29.97 -24.07
N LYS A 13 -25.35 -30.77 -23.03
CA LYS A 13 -26.75 -31.02 -22.62
C LYS A 13 -27.24 -30.19 -21.42
N LYS A 14 -26.54 -29.19 -20.95
CA LYS A 14 -26.97 -28.30 -19.83
C LYS A 14 -27.02 -26.82 -20.16
N LYS A 15 -27.46 -26.45 -21.38
CA LYS A 15 -27.89 -25.09 -21.73
C LYS A 15 -29.26 -25.13 -22.38
N GLN A 16 -30.32 -25.21 -21.58
CA GLN A 16 -31.69 -24.79 -21.96
C GLN A 16 -32.18 -23.82 -20.88
N VAL A 17 -32.06 -22.54 -21.15
CA VAL A 17 -33.09 -21.52 -21.49
C VAL A 17 -34.13 -21.33 -20.39
N SER A 18 -34.03 -20.22 -19.69
CA SER A 18 -35.14 -19.52 -19.08
C SER A 18 -35.38 -18.21 -19.83
N HIS A 19 -36.58 -18.13 -20.44
CA HIS A 19 -37.12 -16.98 -21.16
C HIS A 19 -37.32 -15.78 -20.25
N ILE A 20 -36.92 -14.60 -20.73
CA ILE A 20 -37.39 -13.30 -20.23
C ILE A 20 -38.31 -12.70 -21.27
N PRO A 21 -39.51 -12.23 -20.88
CA PRO A 21 -40.49 -11.67 -21.84
C PRO A 21 -40.10 -10.25 -22.28
N ASN A 22 -40.24 -10.00 -23.57
CA ASN A 22 -40.18 -8.70 -24.23
C ASN A 22 -41.30 -7.75 -23.73
N LEU A 23 -40.92 -6.53 -23.37
CA LEU A 23 -41.82 -5.38 -23.26
C LEU A 23 -41.68 -4.54 -24.51
N GLN A 24 -42.74 -4.44 -25.29
CA GLN A 24 -42.89 -3.57 -26.45
C GLN A 24 -43.18 -2.12 -26.04
N PRO A 25 -42.81 -1.13 -26.85
CA PRO A 25 -43.10 0.29 -26.59
C PRO A 25 -44.53 0.64 -27.00
N HIS A 26 -45.23 1.41 -26.18
CA HIS A 26 -46.52 2.03 -26.48
C HIS A 26 -46.29 3.36 -27.19
N ASP A 27 -46.72 3.43 -28.46
CA ASP A 27 -47.03 4.68 -29.17
C ASP A 27 -48.39 5.23 -28.68
N SER A 28 -48.43 6.50 -28.37
CA SER A 28 -49.68 7.28 -28.46
C SER A 28 -49.36 8.74 -28.82
N SER A 29 -49.67 9.03 -30.06
CA SER A 29 -49.85 10.37 -30.61
C SER A 29 -51.09 11.07 -30.05
N SER A 30 -51.00 12.34 -29.66
CA SER A 30 -52.01 13.34 -29.98
C SER A 30 -51.55 14.77 -29.72
N SER A 31 -51.82 15.58 -30.71
CA SER A 31 -51.66 16.99 -30.95
C SER A 31 -52.25 17.92 -29.90
N SER A 32 -51.62 19.06 -29.64
CA SER A 32 -52.07 20.40 -30.06
C SER A 32 -51.62 21.53 -29.10
N THR A 33 -51.01 22.53 -29.73
CA THR A 33 -51.19 23.98 -29.60
C THR A 33 -50.78 24.75 -28.34
N ALA A 34 -49.94 25.76 -28.66
CA ALA A 34 -49.87 27.11 -28.13
C ALA A 34 -48.85 27.44 -27.05
N THR A 35 -47.85 28.19 -27.44
CA THR A 35 -46.96 29.16 -26.76
C THR A 35 -47.70 30.20 -25.88
N PRO A 36 -47.04 31.00 -25.02
CA PRO A 36 -45.64 31.15 -24.60
C PRO A 36 -45.49 31.33 -23.07
N ALA A 37 -44.37 30.90 -22.51
CA ALA A 37 -43.91 31.38 -21.20
C ALA A 37 -42.39 31.24 -21.07
N SER A 38 -41.63 32.13 -21.75
CA SER A 38 -40.18 32.14 -21.69
C SER A 38 -39.60 33.06 -20.59
N ASP A 39 -40.42 33.77 -19.83
CA ASP A 39 -39.95 34.80 -18.88
C ASP A 39 -39.97 34.36 -17.41
N GLU A 40 -40.79 33.42 -17.01
CA GLU A 40 -40.80 32.93 -15.61
C GLU A 40 -39.71 31.96 -15.26
N VAL A 41 -39.21 31.15 -16.21
CA VAL A 41 -38.12 30.18 -15.97
C VAL A 41 -36.79 30.87 -15.76
N THR A 42 -36.59 32.03 -16.39
CA THR A 42 -35.34 32.82 -16.26
C THR A 42 -35.27 33.54 -14.92
N PHE A 43 -36.38 33.91 -14.31
CA PHE A 43 -36.38 34.53 -12.97
C PHE A 43 -36.14 33.52 -11.86
N ALA A 44 -36.71 32.34 -11.92
CA ALA A 44 -36.52 31.28 -10.93
C ALA A 44 -35.07 30.76 -10.92
N HIS A 45 -34.41 30.70 -12.09
CA HIS A 45 -32.98 30.32 -12.16
C HIS A 45 -32.06 31.37 -11.55
N ARG A 46 -32.34 32.66 -11.68
CA ARG A 46 -31.55 33.72 -11.07
C ARG A 46 -31.72 33.83 -9.56
N GLU A 47 -32.91 33.56 -9.03
CA GLU A 47 -33.12 33.53 -7.58
C GLU A 47 -32.44 32.30 -6.94
N HIS A 48 -32.40 31.15 -7.62
CA HIS A 48 -31.72 29.95 -7.15
C HIS A 48 -30.17 30.11 -7.18
N GLU A 49 -29.61 30.77 -8.19
CA GLU A 49 -28.18 31.06 -8.23
C GLU A 49 -27.76 32.11 -7.20
N GLN A 50 -28.60 33.13 -6.93
CA GLN A 50 -28.33 34.12 -5.88
C GLN A 50 -28.49 33.58 -4.46
N GLN A 51 -29.38 32.59 -4.26
CA GLN A 51 -29.49 31.88 -2.99
C GLN A 51 -28.34 30.90 -2.77
N HIS A 52 -27.81 30.27 -3.84
CA HIS A 52 -26.66 29.38 -3.73
C HIS A 52 -25.32 30.13 -3.50
N GLN A 53 -25.21 31.38 -3.96
CA GLN A 53 -24.02 32.21 -3.69
C GLN A 53 -24.01 32.83 -2.30
N ARG A 54 -25.12 32.84 -1.57
CA ARG A 54 -25.18 33.37 -0.18
C ARG A 54 -24.94 32.33 0.91
N THR A 55 -24.75 31.05 0.58
CA THR A 55 -24.64 29.95 1.57
C THR A 55 -23.32 29.19 1.53
N MET A 56 -22.32 29.67 0.80
CA MET A 56 -20.97 29.12 0.89
C MET A 56 -20.14 29.93 1.88
N ASP A 57 -20.32 29.64 3.16
CA ASP A 57 -19.33 29.94 4.19
C ASP A 57 -18.13 29.02 3.99
N PRO A 58 -16.93 29.54 3.79
CA PRO A 58 -15.74 28.71 3.49
C PRO A 58 -15.26 27.84 4.64
N ASN A 59 -15.99 27.78 5.76
CA ASN A 59 -15.64 26.93 6.90
C ASN A 59 -16.89 26.35 7.60
N PRO A 60 -17.48 25.22 7.11
CA PRO A 60 -18.60 24.58 7.79
C PRO A 60 -18.09 23.89 9.06
N ASN A 61 -18.25 24.54 10.22
CA ASN A 61 -18.08 23.91 11.51
C ASN A 61 -19.31 22.98 11.76
N PRO A 62 -19.17 21.65 11.86
CA PRO A 62 -20.27 20.70 11.96
C PRO A 62 -20.96 20.69 13.33
N TYR A 63 -20.58 21.54 14.27
CA TYR A 63 -21.19 21.60 15.60
C TYR A 63 -21.89 22.96 15.82
N PRO A 64 -23.23 23.03 15.84
CA PRO A 64 -23.93 24.25 16.22
C PRO A 64 -23.81 24.48 17.72
N TYR A 65 -22.82 25.30 18.14
CA TYR A 65 -22.84 25.87 19.48
C TYR A 65 -23.89 26.97 19.55
N HIS A 66 -24.83 26.85 20.47
CA HIS A 66 -25.68 27.96 20.88
C HIS A 66 -24.78 29.10 21.36
N GLN A 67 -24.78 30.20 20.60
CA GLN A 67 -24.13 31.45 21.03
C GLN A 67 -24.98 32.07 22.11
N GLU A 68 -24.58 31.91 23.36
CA GLU A 68 -24.96 32.88 24.40
C GLU A 68 -24.25 34.21 24.07
N HIS A 69 -25.02 35.29 23.94
CA HIS A 69 -24.51 36.62 23.68
C HIS A 69 -23.77 37.17 24.93
N GLY A 70 -22.54 36.73 25.13
CA GLY A 70 -21.57 37.38 25.99
C GLY A 70 -20.96 38.63 25.30
N PRO A 71 -20.29 39.53 26.05
CA PRO A 71 -19.59 40.66 25.44
C PRO A 71 -18.61 40.19 24.36
N PRO A 72 -18.37 41.00 23.30
CA PRO A 72 -17.51 40.58 22.20
C PRO A 72 -16.15 40.14 22.75
N ILE A 73 -15.84 38.86 22.58
CA ILE A 73 -14.58 38.28 23.01
C ILE A 73 -13.51 38.86 22.10
N ASP A 74 -12.55 39.55 22.68
CA ASP A 74 -11.38 40.03 21.94
C ASP A 74 -10.60 38.81 21.39
N ASN A 75 -10.82 38.49 20.14
CA ASN A 75 -10.16 37.38 19.49
C ASN A 75 -8.66 37.58 19.34
N SER A 76 -8.16 38.85 19.42
CA SER A 76 -6.72 39.14 19.32
C SER A 76 -5.94 38.47 20.47
N LEU A 77 -6.45 38.53 21.67
CA LEU A 77 -5.82 37.86 22.84
C LEU A 77 -5.81 36.34 22.74
N LYS A 78 -6.82 35.75 22.09
CA LYS A 78 -6.83 34.30 21.83
C LYS A 78 -5.80 33.89 20.77
N TYR A 79 -5.62 34.71 19.73
CA TYR A 79 -4.61 34.46 18.69
C TYR A 79 -3.20 34.66 19.25
N GLU A 80 -2.97 35.68 20.08
CA GLU A 80 -1.68 35.92 20.75
C GLU A 80 -1.34 34.78 21.70
N ALA A 81 -2.27 34.36 22.57
CA ALA A 81 -2.07 33.23 23.48
C ALA A 81 -1.83 31.91 22.72
N ALA A 82 -2.52 31.68 21.61
CA ALA A 82 -2.32 30.50 20.77
C ALA A 82 -0.96 30.54 20.06
N GLU A 83 -0.50 31.71 19.62
CA GLU A 83 0.81 31.89 19.01
C GLU A 83 1.95 31.72 20.04
N GLU A 84 1.81 32.25 21.24
CA GLU A 84 2.77 32.03 22.34
C GLU A 84 2.87 30.56 22.73
N ASP A 85 1.74 29.85 22.87
CA ASP A 85 1.70 28.44 23.17
C ASP A 85 2.33 27.61 22.04
N TYR A 86 2.04 27.96 20.77
CA TYR A 86 2.66 27.33 19.61
C TYR A 86 4.18 27.54 19.57
N GLN A 87 4.70 28.72 19.90
CA GLN A 87 6.15 28.99 19.98
C GLN A 87 6.77 28.26 21.16
N HIS A 88 6.07 28.16 22.29
CA HIS A 88 6.53 27.38 23.45
C HIS A 88 6.68 25.90 23.09
N HIS A 89 5.70 25.30 22.43
CA HIS A 89 5.77 23.91 21.97
C HIS A 89 6.93 23.63 21.01
N LYS A 90 7.27 24.56 20.14
CA LYS A 90 8.44 24.45 19.22
C LYS A 90 9.77 24.38 19.97
N ASN A 91 9.86 24.99 21.15
CA ASN A 91 11.09 25.05 21.94
C ASN A 91 11.32 23.81 22.82
N LEU A 92 10.31 22.97 23.01
CA LEU A 92 10.46 21.72 23.75
C LEU A 92 11.46 20.78 23.04
N LEU A 93 12.35 20.17 23.83
CA LEU A 93 13.35 19.23 23.32
C LEU A 93 12.72 18.12 22.45
N TRP A 94 11.63 17.53 22.94
CA TRP A 94 10.93 16.47 22.20
C TRP A 94 10.33 16.96 20.87
N SER A 95 9.77 18.15 20.85
CA SER A 95 9.23 18.74 19.62
C SER A 95 10.31 18.96 18.57
N ARG A 96 11.50 19.38 18.98
CA ARG A 96 12.67 19.50 18.08
C ARG A 96 13.13 18.15 17.56
N ILE A 97 13.27 17.14 18.42
CA ILE A 97 13.62 15.77 18.04
C ILE A 97 12.59 15.24 17.04
N ARG A 98 11.30 15.33 17.39
CA ARG A 98 10.21 14.87 16.53
C ARG A 98 10.18 15.57 15.18
N HIS A 99 10.47 16.87 15.13
CA HIS A 99 10.53 17.62 13.88
C HIS A 99 11.64 17.10 12.96
N HIS A 100 12.83 16.84 13.51
CA HIS A 100 13.97 16.33 12.73
C HIS A 100 13.84 14.86 12.32
N LEU A 101 13.22 14.04 13.17
CA LEU A 101 13.03 12.61 12.93
C LEU A 101 11.63 12.25 12.42
N ARG A 102 10.85 13.27 11.97
CA ARG A 102 9.47 13.06 11.55
C ARG A 102 9.34 12.03 10.43
N ASP A 103 10.19 12.15 9.41
CA ASP A 103 10.17 11.24 8.26
C ASP A 103 10.50 9.78 8.66
N PRO A 104 11.62 9.49 9.34
CA PRO A 104 11.90 8.11 9.75
C PRO A 104 10.88 7.57 10.78
N PHE A 105 10.34 8.38 11.67
CA PHE A 105 9.27 7.94 12.57
C PHE A 105 7.99 7.61 11.81
N ALA A 106 7.64 8.38 10.79
CA ALA A 106 6.48 8.12 9.97
C ALA A 106 6.63 6.82 9.16
N GLU A 107 7.79 6.59 8.52
CA GLU A 107 8.08 5.35 7.81
C GLU A 107 8.10 4.13 8.75
N PHE A 108 8.68 4.28 9.95
CA PHE A 108 8.65 3.25 10.99
C PHE A 108 7.21 2.89 11.37
N MET A 109 6.39 3.89 11.72
CA MET A 109 5.01 3.65 12.13
C MET A 109 4.14 3.14 10.99
N GLY A 110 4.37 3.62 9.76
CA GLY A 110 3.67 3.14 8.58
C GLY A 110 3.94 1.65 8.31
N THR A 111 5.20 1.23 8.36
CA THR A 111 5.56 -0.19 8.19
C THR A 111 5.14 -1.05 9.38
N PHE A 112 5.17 -0.52 10.59
CA PHE A 112 4.64 -1.17 11.79
C PHE A 112 3.14 -1.49 11.60
N ILE A 113 2.33 -0.51 11.18
CA ILE A 113 0.90 -0.71 10.89
C ILE A 113 0.70 -1.70 9.73
N MET A 114 1.48 -1.58 8.66
CA MET A 114 1.42 -2.51 7.53
C MET A 114 1.57 -3.97 7.99
N ILE A 115 2.55 -4.26 8.85
CA ILE A 115 2.79 -5.61 9.39
C ILE A 115 1.69 -6.05 10.36
N LEU A 116 1.15 -5.16 11.19
CA LEU A 116 0.05 -5.53 12.09
C LEU A 116 -1.14 -6.10 11.32
N PHE A 117 -1.51 -5.51 10.19
CA PHE A 117 -2.62 -6.01 9.37
C PHE A 117 -2.19 -7.16 8.47
N GLY A 118 -1.02 -7.09 7.85
CA GLY A 118 -0.52 -8.12 6.95
C GLY A 118 -0.25 -9.44 7.67
N ASP A 119 0.73 -9.48 8.58
CA ASP A 119 1.05 -10.69 9.35
C ASP A 119 -0.13 -11.11 10.24
N GLY A 120 -0.90 -10.14 10.77
CA GLY A 120 -2.10 -10.41 11.54
C GLY A 120 -3.15 -11.18 10.77
N SER A 121 -3.38 -10.84 9.50
CA SER A 121 -4.31 -11.58 8.63
C SER A 121 -3.82 -13.00 8.34
N VAL A 122 -2.51 -13.17 8.10
CA VAL A 122 -1.90 -14.50 7.92
C VAL A 122 -2.03 -15.33 9.20
N ALA A 123 -1.71 -14.75 10.35
CA ALA A 123 -1.86 -15.40 11.65
C ALA A 123 -3.30 -15.86 11.88
N GLN A 124 -4.28 -14.99 11.67
CA GLN A 124 -5.69 -15.32 11.86
C GLN A 124 -6.14 -16.47 10.97
N VAL A 125 -5.81 -16.43 9.68
CA VAL A 125 -6.22 -17.46 8.72
C VAL A 125 -5.52 -18.78 9.01
N LEU A 126 -4.19 -18.78 9.14
CA LEU A 126 -3.42 -20.01 9.35
C LEU A 126 -3.76 -20.69 10.69
N LEU A 127 -3.71 -19.93 11.78
CA LEU A 127 -3.84 -20.50 13.12
C LEU A 127 -5.28 -20.92 13.44
N SER A 128 -6.29 -20.30 12.83
CA SER A 128 -7.68 -20.72 12.99
C SER A 128 -8.04 -21.96 12.15
N ASN A 129 -7.23 -22.30 11.13
CA ASN A 129 -7.39 -23.51 10.35
C ASN A 129 -6.73 -24.70 11.09
N ASN A 130 -7.30 -25.08 12.23
CA ASN A 130 -6.75 -26.07 13.15
C ASN A 130 -7.89 -26.94 13.70
N ASP A 131 -7.83 -28.22 13.43
CA ASP A 131 -8.82 -29.23 13.83
C ASP A 131 -8.85 -29.53 15.34
N LYS A 132 -7.79 -29.11 16.07
CA LYS A 132 -7.74 -29.19 17.53
C LYS A 132 -8.61 -28.13 18.22
N LEU A 133 -9.07 -27.12 17.48
CA LEU A 133 -9.94 -26.08 18.02
C LEU A 133 -11.41 -26.49 17.96
N PRO A 134 -12.28 -25.94 18.85
CA PRO A 134 -13.73 -26.07 18.70
C PRO A 134 -14.17 -25.54 17.32
N THR A 135 -15.12 -26.20 16.66
CA THR A 135 -15.60 -25.85 15.30
C THR A 135 -16.03 -24.37 15.19
N SER A 136 -16.62 -23.81 16.26
CA SER A 136 -17.00 -22.38 16.32
C SER A 136 -15.81 -21.42 16.25
N SER A 137 -14.60 -21.88 16.55
CA SER A 137 -13.36 -21.09 16.55
C SER A 137 -12.52 -21.31 15.30
N GLN A 138 -12.87 -22.27 14.43
CA GLN A 138 -12.12 -22.60 13.22
C GLN A 138 -12.46 -21.69 12.04
N ASN A 139 -11.60 -21.70 11.01
CA ASN A 139 -11.81 -21.15 9.66
C ASN A 139 -12.22 -19.65 9.67
N LYS A 140 -11.38 -18.81 10.27
CA LYS A 140 -11.58 -17.34 10.33
C LYS A 140 -10.97 -16.62 9.13
N GLY A 141 -11.20 -17.11 7.95
CA GLY A 141 -10.76 -16.54 6.69
C GLY A 141 -10.04 -17.55 5.80
N ASP A 142 -9.63 -17.06 4.66
CA ASP A 142 -8.94 -17.80 3.59
C ASP A 142 -7.82 -16.95 2.98
N TYR A 143 -7.24 -17.41 1.84
CA TYR A 143 -6.20 -16.66 1.14
C TYR A 143 -6.67 -15.28 0.63
N GLN A 144 -7.95 -15.13 0.31
CA GLN A 144 -8.53 -13.83 -0.03
C GLN A 144 -8.50 -12.88 1.18
N SER A 145 -8.82 -13.38 2.37
CA SER A 145 -8.74 -12.60 3.61
C SER A 145 -7.33 -12.08 3.88
N ILE A 146 -6.29 -12.89 3.57
CA ILE A 146 -4.89 -12.49 3.64
C ILE A 146 -4.60 -11.36 2.65
N SER A 147 -5.06 -11.49 1.41
CA SER A 147 -4.86 -10.46 0.38
C SER A 147 -5.55 -9.13 0.76
N TRP A 148 -6.74 -9.17 1.34
CA TRP A 148 -7.41 -8.01 1.94
C TRP A 148 -6.59 -7.39 3.06
N GLY A 149 -6.08 -8.22 3.99
CA GLY A 149 -5.29 -7.75 5.14
C GLY A 149 -4.03 -7.00 4.70
N TRP A 150 -3.30 -7.51 3.72
CA TRP A 150 -2.12 -6.83 3.17
C TRP A 150 -2.47 -5.53 2.45
N GLY A 151 -3.54 -5.52 1.66
CA GLY A 151 -4.03 -4.29 1.00
C GLY A 151 -4.39 -3.21 2.02
N ILE A 152 -5.19 -3.56 3.05
CA ILE A 152 -5.56 -2.65 4.15
C ILE A 152 -4.31 -2.17 4.89
N GLY A 153 -3.38 -3.08 5.20
CA GLY A 153 -2.14 -2.76 5.90
C GLY A 153 -1.31 -1.71 5.17
N VAL A 154 -1.13 -1.87 3.85
CA VAL A 154 -0.41 -0.88 3.02
C VAL A 154 -1.17 0.44 2.98
N MET A 155 -2.47 0.43 2.73
CA MET A 155 -3.29 1.65 2.69
C MET A 155 -3.18 2.46 3.98
N LEU A 156 -3.41 1.82 5.13
CA LEU A 156 -3.34 2.49 6.43
C LEU A 156 -1.92 2.93 6.77
N GLY A 157 -0.92 2.10 6.43
CA GLY A 157 0.49 2.46 6.57
C GLY A 157 0.87 3.72 5.78
N VAL A 158 0.38 3.84 4.54
CA VAL A 158 0.60 5.03 3.70
C VAL A 158 -0.10 6.26 4.28
N TYR A 159 -1.32 6.14 4.81
CA TYR A 159 -1.96 7.25 5.52
C TYR A 159 -1.14 7.72 6.72
N VAL A 160 -0.60 6.79 7.51
CA VAL A 160 0.24 7.12 8.67
C VAL A 160 1.56 7.78 8.26
N ALA A 161 2.19 7.28 7.18
CA ALA A 161 3.48 7.75 6.71
C ALA A 161 3.40 8.87 5.65
N GLY A 162 2.22 9.40 5.35
CA GLY A 162 2.00 10.35 4.25
C GLY A 162 2.92 11.56 4.27
N CYS A 163 3.25 12.10 5.46
CA CYS A 163 4.16 13.24 5.59
C CYS A 163 5.62 12.92 5.16
N ALA A 164 6.01 11.65 5.14
CA ALA A 164 7.32 11.17 4.69
C ALA A 164 7.31 10.67 3.23
N GLY A 165 6.13 10.64 2.60
CA GLY A 165 5.91 10.10 1.26
C GLY A 165 5.34 8.69 1.24
N GLY A 166 5.24 8.02 2.41
CA GLY A 166 4.60 6.70 2.56
C GLY A 166 5.25 5.62 1.71
N HIS A 167 6.58 5.53 1.71
CA HIS A 167 7.29 4.55 0.89
C HIS A 167 7.09 3.12 1.39
N LEU A 168 7.17 2.89 2.69
CA LEU A 168 6.95 1.60 3.38
C LEU A 168 7.81 0.43 2.86
N ASN A 169 8.73 0.68 1.95
CA ASN A 169 9.47 -0.34 1.22
C ASN A 169 10.82 0.22 0.76
N PRO A 170 11.96 -0.39 1.14
CA PRO A 170 13.27 0.05 0.69
C PRO A 170 13.43 0.07 -0.84
N ALA A 171 12.80 -0.87 -1.57
CA ALA A 171 12.86 -0.89 -3.03
C ALA A 171 12.10 0.30 -3.64
N ILE A 172 10.96 0.71 -3.07
CA ILE A 172 10.23 1.91 -3.48
C ILE A 172 11.04 3.16 -3.14
N THR A 173 11.68 3.23 -1.96
CA THR A 173 12.57 4.34 -1.61
C THR A 173 13.72 4.47 -2.59
N PHE A 174 14.34 3.35 -2.97
CA PHE A 174 15.43 3.27 -3.93
C PHE A 174 15.03 3.80 -5.31
N VAL A 175 13.90 3.38 -5.85
CA VAL A 175 13.46 3.84 -7.19
C VAL A 175 13.02 5.30 -7.19
N ASN A 176 12.52 5.84 -6.07
CA ASN A 176 12.29 7.27 -5.92
C ASN A 176 13.63 8.05 -5.94
N CYS A 177 14.71 7.50 -5.38
CA CYS A 177 16.05 8.08 -5.54
C CYS A 177 16.51 8.07 -7.00
N LEU A 178 16.24 6.98 -7.75
CA LEU A 178 16.64 6.85 -9.15
C LEU A 178 15.84 7.76 -10.08
N TYR A 179 14.52 7.80 -9.97
CA TYR A 179 13.63 8.38 -10.98
C TYR A 179 12.95 9.68 -10.55
N ARG A 180 12.79 9.92 -9.24
CA ARG A 180 12.00 11.03 -8.69
C ARG A 180 12.81 12.00 -7.85
N LYS A 181 14.14 11.98 -7.98
CA LYS A 181 15.08 12.91 -7.30
C LYS A 181 14.99 12.89 -5.77
N PHE A 182 14.51 11.77 -5.19
CA PHE A 182 14.53 11.61 -3.73
C PHE A 182 15.99 11.58 -3.26
N PRO A 183 16.37 12.27 -2.16
CA PRO A 183 17.77 12.39 -1.75
C PRO A 183 18.35 11.05 -1.32
N TRP A 184 19.48 10.64 -1.90
CA TRP A 184 20.14 9.37 -1.60
C TRP A 184 20.57 9.23 -0.14
N TRP A 185 20.90 10.32 0.55
CA TRP A 185 21.25 10.26 1.97
C TRP A 185 20.08 9.84 2.86
N LYS A 186 18.84 10.04 2.44
CA LYS A 186 17.64 9.59 3.15
C LYS A 186 17.39 8.08 2.96
N PHE A 187 17.91 7.46 1.90
CA PHE A 187 17.66 6.06 1.61
C PHE A 187 18.01 5.12 2.78
N PRO A 188 19.25 5.13 3.36
CA PRO A 188 19.58 4.23 4.47
C PRO A 188 18.75 4.51 5.72
N ILE A 189 18.38 5.76 5.96
CA ILE A 189 17.54 6.15 7.12
C ILE A 189 16.15 5.56 6.98
N TYR A 190 15.53 5.71 5.80
CA TYR A 190 14.21 5.15 5.51
C TYR A 190 14.23 3.63 5.56
N ALA A 191 15.18 3.00 4.90
CA ALA A 191 15.32 1.54 4.89
C ALA A 191 15.46 0.96 6.31
N SER A 192 16.28 1.61 7.16
CA SER A 192 16.44 1.19 8.56
C SER A 192 15.17 1.37 9.38
N ALA A 193 14.47 2.51 9.22
CA ALA A 193 13.21 2.78 9.90
C ALA A 193 12.12 1.77 9.48
N GLN A 194 12.03 1.48 8.18
CA GLN A 194 11.10 0.52 7.61
C GLN A 194 11.33 -0.90 8.13
N VAL A 195 12.59 -1.36 8.14
CA VAL A 195 12.94 -2.69 8.68
C VAL A 195 12.62 -2.79 10.17
N LEU A 196 12.96 -1.76 10.94
CA LEU A 196 12.70 -1.74 12.38
C LEU A 196 11.18 -1.71 12.67
N GLY A 197 10.39 -0.95 11.90
CA GLY A 197 8.93 -0.94 12.00
C GLY A 197 8.33 -2.31 11.74
N CYS A 198 8.78 -3.00 10.69
CA CYS A 198 8.35 -4.36 10.38
C CYS A 198 8.76 -5.36 11.49
N PHE A 199 9.97 -5.27 12.01
CA PHE A 199 10.43 -6.10 13.13
C PHE A 199 9.55 -5.94 14.37
N CYS A 200 9.27 -4.70 14.78
CA CYS A 200 8.42 -4.40 15.92
C CYS A 200 6.96 -4.82 15.69
N GLY A 201 6.43 -4.64 14.48
CA GLY A 201 5.09 -5.11 14.10
C GLY A 201 4.96 -6.62 14.24
N ALA A 202 5.93 -7.39 13.75
CA ALA A 202 5.98 -8.83 13.91
C ALA A 202 6.04 -9.27 15.39
N ALA A 203 6.79 -8.55 16.22
CA ALA A 203 6.85 -8.80 17.65
C ALA A 203 5.48 -8.64 18.33
N VAL A 204 4.71 -7.62 17.96
CA VAL A 204 3.37 -7.39 18.49
C VAL A 204 2.41 -8.48 18.02
N ILE A 205 2.44 -8.87 16.74
CA ILE A 205 1.61 -9.98 16.21
C ILE A 205 1.97 -11.30 16.89
N TYR A 206 3.26 -11.59 17.08
CA TYR A 206 3.68 -12.77 17.82
C TYR A 206 3.12 -12.76 19.26
N GLY A 207 3.24 -11.66 19.98
CA GLY A 207 2.69 -11.52 21.33
C GLY A 207 1.18 -11.71 21.38
N ASN A 208 0.45 -11.14 20.42
CA ASN A 208 -1.00 -11.24 20.33
C ASN A 208 -1.47 -12.69 20.02
N TYR A 209 -0.76 -13.41 19.17
CA TYR A 209 -1.13 -14.76 18.73
C TYR A 209 -0.33 -15.89 19.40
N LYS A 210 0.52 -15.59 20.39
CA LYS A 210 1.42 -16.58 21.00
C LYS A 210 0.71 -17.85 21.44
N SER A 211 -0.40 -17.73 22.16
CA SER A 211 -1.16 -18.90 22.63
C SER A 211 -1.75 -19.72 21.47
N ALA A 212 -2.19 -19.07 20.40
CA ALA A 212 -2.69 -19.75 19.21
C ALA A 212 -1.56 -20.48 18.45
N ILE A 213 -0.38 -19.88 18.36
CA ILE A 213 0.84 -20.48 17.81
C ILE A 213 1.20 -21.75 18.64
N ASP A 214 1.22 -21.63 19.96
CA ASP A 214 1.54 -22.75 20.85
C ASP A 214 0.57 -23.94 20.64
N VAL A 215 -0.72 -23.66 20.46
CA VAL A 215 -1.72 -24.70 20.15
C VAL A 215 -1.53 -25.28 18.76
N TYR A 216 -1.28 -24.46 17.76
CA TYR A 216 -1.11 -24.88 16.37
C TYR A 216 0.11 -25.78 16.19
N GLU A 217 1.26 -25.39 16.73
CA GLU A 217 2.51 -26.16 16.70
C GLU A 217 2.54 -27.34 17.68
N GLY A 218 1.58 -27.41 18.61
CA GLY A 218 1.41 -28.55 19.52
C GLY A 218 2.17 -28.45 20.85
N GLY A 219 2.70 -27.28 21.20
CA GLY A 219 3.35 -27.07 22.49
C GLY A 219 3.91 -25.68 22.71
N ALA A 220 4.00 -25.29 23.98
CA ALA A 220 4.64 -24.05 24.38
C ALA A 220 6.12 -24.04 23.96
N ASN A 221 6.54 -22.94 23.32
CA ASN A 221 7.92 -22.73 22.85
C ASN A 221 8.39 -23.66 21.70
N ILE A 222 7.50 -24.42 21.08
CA ILE A 222 7.80 -25.07 19.81
C ILE A 222 7.64 -24.02 18.72
N ARG A 223 8.68 -23.84 17.88
CA ARG A 223 8.70 -22.88 16.78
C ARG A 223 9.33 -23.56 15.57
N THR A 224 8.54 -23.73 14.51
CA THR A 224 8.95 -24.48 13.33
C THR A 224 8.85 -23.62 12.07
N VAL A 225 9.79 -23.84 11.16
CA VAL A 225 9.90 -23.13 9.89
C VAL A 225 9.32 -23.98 8.75
N SER A 226 9.46 -25.29 8.84
CA SER A 226 9.03 -26.26 7.83
C SER A 226 8.11 -27.31 8.44
N GLY A 227 7.23 -27.91 7.63
CA GLY A 227 6.27 -28.95 8.04
C GLY A 227 4.83 -28.42 8.10
N ASP A 228 3.90 -29.37 8.33
CA ASP A 228 2.45 -29.11 8.20
C ASP A 228 1.90 -28.11 9.23
N HIS A 229 2.57 -27.97 10.37
CA HIS A 229 2.18 -27.04 11.44
C HIS A 229 3.20 -25.91 11.63
N ALA A 230 4.01 -25.62 10.63
CA ALA A 230 4.98 -24.54 10.70
C ALA A 230 4.30 -23.16 10.73
N THR A 231 4.78 -22.28 11.62
CA THR A 231 4.20 -20.94 11.78
C THR A 231 5.13 -19.78 11.38
N ALA A 232 6.37 -20.06 10.97
CA ALA A 232 7.28 -19.01 10.47
C ALA A 232 6.70 -18.26 9.26
N GLY A 233 5.88 -18.92 8.43
CA GLY A 233 5.17 -18.34 7.31
C GLY A 233 4.13 -17.27 7.67
N VAL A 234 3.77 -17.13 8.95
CA VAL A 234 2.96 -16.02 9.46
C VAL A 234 3.69 -14.69 9.28
N PHE A 235 5.00 -14.68 9.48
CA PHE A 235 5.83 -13.48 9.61
C PHE A 235 6.59 -13.15 8.35
N CYS A 236 7.21 -14.13 7.71
CA CYS A 236 8.04 -13.94 6.54
C CYS A 236 7.71 -14.96 5.45
N THR A 237 8.13 -14.67 4.22
CA THR A 237 7.70 -15.45 3.06
C THR A 237 8.57 -16.67 2.82
N TYR A 238 7.96 -17.72 2.30
CA TYR A 238 8.62 -18.94 1.84
C TYR A 238 8.01 -19.38 0.51
N PRO A 239 8.84 -19.88 -0.43
CA PRO A 239 8.35 -20.28 -1.75
C PRO A 239 7.63 -21.61 -1.68
N GLN A 240 6.72 -21.84 -2.63
CA GLN A 240 6.12 -23.13 -2.83
C GLN A 240 7.17 -24.19 -3.22
N PRO A 241 7.05 -25.44 -2.75
CA PRO A 241 8.06 -26.49 -2.94
C PRO A 241 8.35 -26.85 -4.39
N PHE A 242 7.41 -26.60 -5.30
CA PHE A 242 7.57 -26.88 -6.73
C PHE A 242 8.40 -25.86 -7.49
N LEU A 243 8.70 -24.69 -6.88
CA LEU A 243 9.42 -23.61 -7.56
C LEU A 243 10.93 -23.83 -7.61
N THR A 244 11.48 -23.71 -8.80
CA THR A 244 12.93 -23.57 -8.98
C THR A 244 13.43 -22.21 -8.47
N LYS A 245 14.73 -22.09 -8.19
CA LYS A 245 15.33 -20.78 -7.81
C LYS A 245 15.08 -19.69 -8.83
N ALA A 246 15.16 -20.02 -10.11
CA ALA A 246 14.85 -19.08 -11.19
C ALA A 246 13.38 -18.65 -11.14
N GLY A 247 12.45 -19.58 -10.90
CA GLY A 247 11.03 -19.29 -10.74
C GLY A 247 10.74 -18.39 -9.53
N GLN A 248 11.35 -18.69 -8.38
CA GLN A 248 11.26 -17.86 -7.17
C GLN A 248 11.69 -16.42 -7.42
N PHE A 249 12.83 -16.25 -8.10
CA PHE A 249 13.39 -14.93 -8.40
C PHE A 249 12.54 -14.17 -9.43
N PHE A 250 12.07 -14.88 -10.46
CA PHE A 250 11.23 -14.30 -11.52
C PHE A 250 9.86 -13.84 -10.98
N SER A 251 9.20 -14.63 -10.15
CA SER A 251 7.91 -14.28 -9.54
C SER A 251 8.01 -12.98 -8.70
N GLU A 252 9.06 -12.85 -7.90
CA GLU A 252 9.31 -11.62 -7.12
C GLU A 252 9.63 -10.41 -8.02
N ILE A 253 10.37 -10.60 -9.12
CA ILE A 253 10.62 -9.54 -10.09
C ILE A 253 9.33 -9.08 -10.76
N VAL A 254 8.49 -10.00 -11.24
CA VAL A 254 7.22 -9.66 -11.91
C VAL A 254 6.32 -8.86 -10.98
N SER A 255 6.09 -9.36 -9.78
CA SER A 255 5.23 -8.70 -8.78
C SER A 255 5.76 -7.31 -8.40
N SER A 256 7.07 -7.17 -8.20
CA SER A 256 7.72 -5.88 -7.90
C SER A 256 7.73 -4.92 -9.09
N THR A 257 7.81 -5.43 -10.32
CA THR A 257 7.69 -4.63 -11.56
C THR A 257 6.31 -4.01 -11.64
N VAL A 258 5.26 -4.82 -11.50
CA VAL A 258 3.87 -4.36 -11.51
C VAL A 258 3.64 -3.34 -10.41
N LEU A 259 4.17 -3.59 -9.21
CA LEU A 259 4.06 -2.68 -8.06
C LEU A 259 4.50 -1.26 -8.43
N VAL A 260 5.73 -1.07 -8.88
CA VAL A 260 6.26 0.28 -9.17
C VAL A 260 5.70 0.86 -10.45
N PHE A 261 5.49 0.05 -11.49
CA PHE A 261 4.86 0.52 -12.72
C PHE A 261 3.51 1.19 -12.44
N VAL A 262 2.66 0.55 -11.63
CA VAL A 262 1.34 1.10 -11.28
C VAL A 262 1.46 2.26 -10.26
N ILE A 263 2.37 2.21 -9.29
CA ILE A 263 2.62 3.33 -8.37
C ILE A 263 2.99 4.60 -9.15
N PHE A 264 3.84 4.49 -10.17
CA PHE A 264 4.21 5.65 -10.98
C PHE A 264 3.04 6.17 -11.80
N ALA A 265 2.18 5.29 -12.32
CA ALA A 265 0.95 5.69 -13.00
C ALA A 265 -0.04 6.43 -12.07
N LEU A 266 -0.20 5.96 -10.83
CA LEU A 266 -1.06 6.57 -9.82
C LEU A 266 -0.56 7.95 -9.37
N LYS A 267 0.75 8.20 -9.46
CA LYS A 267 1.39 9.47 -9.07
C LYS A 267 1.68 10.40 -10.25
N ASP A 268 1.23 10.06 -11.45
CA ASP A 268 1.44 10.86 -12.66
C ASP A 268 0.23 11.75 -12.92
N ASP A 269 0.37 13.04 -12.64
CA ASP A 269 -0.69 14.04 -12.86
C ASP A 269 -1.02 14.24 -14.35
N ALA A 270 -0.11 13.86 -15.27
CA ALA A 270 -0.36 13.90 -16.71
C ALA A 270 -1.16 12.68 -17.23
N ASN A 271 -1.39 11.71 -16.37
CA ASN A 271 -2.25 10.54 -16.61
C ASN A 271 -3.50 10.64 -15.68
N LEU A 272 -4.18 9.52 -15.43
CA LEU A 272 -5.25 9.41 -14.41
C LEU A 272 -4.63 9.33 -13.00
N GLY A 273 -3.97 10.38 -12.57
CA GLY A 273 -3.38 10.45 -11.24
C GLY A 273 -4.43 10.29 -10.13
N SER A 274 -4.07 9.58 -9.08
CA SER A 274 -5.01 9.30 -7.98
C SER A 274 -5.03 10.39 -6.89
N ALA A 275 -4.09 11.33 -6.92
CA ALA A 275 -3.95 12.42 -5.93
C ALA A 275 -4.15 11.92 -4.48
N ASP A 276 -5.12 12.46 -3.74
CA ASP A 276 -5.42 12.09 -2.36
C ASP A 276 -6.02 10.68 -2.21
N LEU A 277 -6.49 10.06 -3.31
CA LEU A 277 -6.99 8.69 -3.33
C LEU A 277 -5.86 7.66 -3.49
N THR A 278 -4.60 8.08 -3.61
CA THR A 278 -3.45 7.19 -3.75
C THR A 278 -3.44 6.05 -2.72
N PRO A 279 -3.68 6.26 -1.42
CA PRO A 279 -3.67 5.14 -0.46
C PRO A 279 -4.74 4.08 -0.75
N ILE A 280 -5.94 4.50 -1.18
CA ILE A 280 -7.03 3.58 -1.57
C ILE A 280 -6.66 2.83 -2.85
N ALA A 281 -6.08 3.50 -3.83
CA ALA A 281 -5.61 2.85 -5.06
C ALA A 281 -4.51 1.83 -4.78
N LEU A 282 -3.61 2.12 -3.84
CA LEU A 282 -2.58 1.19 -3.38
C LEU A 282 -3.17 -0.03 -2.65
N PHE A 283 -4.27 0.13 -1.91
CA PHE A 283 -5.00 -1.02 -1.37
C PHE A 283 -5.36 -2.01 -2.49
N PHE A 284 -6.01 -1.54 -3.55
CA PHE A 284 -6.41 -2.42 -4.66
C PHE A 284 -5.22 -3.00 -5.42
N LEU A 285 -4.14 -2.24 -5.56
CA LEU A 285 -2.91 -2.74 -6.20
C LEU A 285 -2.31 -3.90 -5.40
N ILE A 286 -2.12 -3.73 -4.09
CA ILE A 286 -1.53 -4.79 -3.24
C ILE A 286 -2.46 -5.98 -3.12
N PHE A 287 -3.78 -5.74 -2.96
CA PHE A 287 -4.78 -6.80 -2.99
C PHE A 287 -4.72 -7.59 -4.31
N GLY A 288 -4.65 -6.90 -5.45
CA GLY A 288 -4.57 -7.53 -6.76
C GLY A 288 -3.28 -8.35 -6.96
N ILE A 289 -2.13 -7.82 -6.52
CA ILE A 289 -0.87 -8.58 -6.55
C ILE A 289 -0.98 -9.84 -5.70
N GLY A 290 -1.52 -9.74 -4.47
CA GLY A 290 -1.71 -10.89 -3.60
C GLY A 290 -2.64 -11.94 -4.20
N ALA A 291 -3.80 -11.52 -4.70
CA ALA A 291 -4.82 -12.40 -5.26
C ALA A 291 -4.43 -13.08 -6.58
N CYS A 292 -3.58 -12.43 -7.39
CA CYS A 292 -3.25 -12.89 -8.75
C CYS A 292 -1.81 -13.41 -8.90
N LEU A 293 -0.85 -12.92 -8.12
CA LEU A 293 0.58 -13.19 -8.30
C LEU A 293 1.24 -13.73 -7.00
N GLY A 294 0.48 -13.88 -5.91
CA GLY A 294 1.06 -14.11 -4.58
C GLY A 294 1.27 -15.56 -4.21
N TRP A 295 0.63 -16.53 -4.85
CA TRP A 295 0.64 -17.91 -4.40
C TRP A 295 2.03 -18.56 -4.39
N GLU A 296 2.86 -18.25 -5.37
CA GLU A 296 4.14 -18.93 -5.55
C GLU A 296 5.17 -18.60 -4.47
N THR A 297 5.31 -17.32 -4.12
CA THR A 297 6.38 -16.82 -3.24
C THR A 297 5.87 -16.12 -1.99
N GLY A 298 4.56 -15.87 -1.89
CA GLY A 298 4.00 -15.01 -0.86
C GLY A 298 4.20 -13.51 -1.15
N TYR A 299 4.52 -13.15 -2.40
CA TYR A 299 4.70 -11.76 -2.86
C TYR A 299 5.37 -10.87 -1.83
N ALA A 300 6.61 -11.22 -1.46
CA ALA A 300 7.37 -10.41 -0.52
C ALA A 300 7.49 -8.97 -1.00
N ILE A 301 7.91 -8.76 -2.24
CA ILE A 301 8.00 -7.48 -2.99
C ILE A 301 8.60 -6.30 -2.19
N ASN A 302 9.09 -6.58 -0.99
CA ASN A 302 9.52 -5.59 -0.01
C ASN A 302 10.55 -6.20 0.93
N LEU A 303 11.78 -5.72 0.87
CA LEU A 303 12.86 -6.17 1.76
C LEU A 303 12.46 -6.01 3.24
N ALA A 304 11.91 -4.87 3.65
CA ALA A 304 11.60 -4.61 5.05
C ALA A 304 10.50 -5.54 5.57
N ARG A 305 9.47 -5.81 4.74
CA ARG A 305 8.36 -6.70 5.04
C ARG A 305 8.79 -8.15 5.25
N ASP A 306 9.87 -8.60 4.59
CA ASP A 306 10.38 -9.95 4.79
C ASP A 306 11.52 -9.99 5.82
N PHE A 307 12.54 -9.14 5.68
CA PHE A 307 13.73 -9.20 6.52
C PHE A 307 13.47 -8.81 7.98
N GLY A 308 12.66 -7.78 8.24
CA GLY A 308 12.34 -7.36 9.61
C GLY A 308 11.68 -8.47 10.43
N PRO A 309 10.54 -9.02 9.98
CA PRO A 309 9.88 -10.15 10.62
C PRO A 309 10.72 -11.43 10.63
N ARG A 310 11.52 -11.70 9.59
CA ARG A 310 12.44 -12.86 9.57
C ARG A 310 13.52 -12.76 10.63
N LEU A 311 14.07 -11.57 10.82
CA LEU A 311 15.05 -11.32 11.89
C LEU A 311 14.38 -11.50 13.26
N PHE A 312 13.15 -11.04 13.45
CA PHE A 312 12.37 -11.27 14.67
C PHE A 312 12.16 -12.76 14.94
N THR A 313 11.73 -13.55 13.93
CA THR A 313 11.52 -14.99 14.08
C THR A 313 12.80 -15.72 14.48
N TYR A 314 13.95 -15.31 13.92
CA TYR A 314 15.24 -15.86 14.34
C TYR A 314 15.48 -15.70 15.85
N PHE A 315 15.21 -14.51 16.40
CA PHE A 315 15.44 -14.23 17.83
C PHE A 315 14.41 -14.88 18.77
N VAL A 316 13.17 -15.07 18.32
CA VAL A 316 12.09 -15.57 19.18
C VAL A 316 12.02 -17.09 19.27
N GLY A 317 12.94 -17.81 18.61
CA GLY A 317 13.10 -19.26 18.80
C GLY A 317 12.87 -20.13 17.57
N TYR A 318 12.59 -19.58 16.38
CA TYR A 318 12.51 -20.38 15.14
C TYR A 318 13.89 -20.85 14.66
N GLY A 319 14.97 -20.27 15.18
CA GLY A 319 16.34 -20.73 14.92
C GLY A 319 16.86 -20.39 13.53
N SER A 320 18.01 -20.99 13.18
CA SER A 320 18.73 -20.68 11.93
C SER A 320 18.02 -21.18 10.67
N GLU A 321 17.04 -22.06 10.80
CA GLU A 321 16.28 -22.57 9.66
C GLU A 321 15.53 -21.46 8.90
N VAL A 322 15.18 -20.35 9.56
CA VAL A 322 14.58 -19.18 8.89
C VAL A 322 15.40 -18.65 7.72
N TRP A 323 16.72 -18.87 7.71
CA TRP A 323 17.64 -18.46 6.65
C TRP A 323 17.85 -19.52 5.59
N SER A 324 17.81 -20.82 5.96
CA SER A 324 18.10 -21.94 5.05
C SER A 324 16.85 -22.52 4.38
N ALA A 325 15.68 -22.34 4.96
CA ALA A 325 14.42 -22.85 4.41
C ALA A 325 14.17 -22.36 2.97
N GLY A 326 13.44 -23.19 2.20
CA GLY A 326 13.22 -22.95 0.77
C GLY A 326 14.53 -22.94 -0.04
N GLY A 327 15.61 -23.59 0.47
CA GLY A 327 16.93 -23.64 -0.13
C GLY A 327 17.62 -22.27 -0.12
N TYR A 328 17.66 -21.62 1.03
CA TYR A 328 18.18 -20.25 1.21
C TYR A 328 17.33 -19.19 0.46
N TYR A 329 16.02 -19.31 0.48
CA TYR A 329 15.12 -18.37 -0.19
C TYR A 329 15.29 -16.92 0.29
N PHE A 330 15.67 -16.70 1.55
CA PHE A 330 15.68 -15.39 2.22
C PHE A 330 16.33 -14.26 1.42
N TRP A 331 17.36 -14.55 0.61
CA TRP A 331 18.05 -13.51 -0.17
C TRP A 331 17.23 -12.98 -1.35
N ILE A 332 16.25 -13.76 -1.84
CA ILE A 332 15.43 -13.36 -2.98
C ILE A 332 14.58 -12.13 -2.64
N PRO A 333 13.80 -12.09 -1.54
CA PRO A 333 13.12 -10.89 -1.07
C PRO A 333 14.03 -9.69 -0.78
N MET A 334 15.34 -9.95 -0.55
CA MET A 334 16.31 -8.86 -0.32
C MET A 334 16.76 -8.19 -1.61
N ILE A 335 16.77 -8.89 -2.75
CA ILE A 335 17.38 -8.41 -4.00
C ILE A 335 16.34 -8.24 -5.13
N ALA A 336 15.50 -9.23 -5.36
CA ALA A 336 14.55 -9.24 -6.46
C ALA A 336 13.61 -8.01 -6.50
N PRO A 337 13.10 -7.50 -5.35
CA PRO A 337 12.27 -6.30 -5.36
C PRO A 337 12.97 -5.05 -5.89
N PHE A 338 14.27 -4.89 -5.61
CA PHE A 338 15.02 -3.75 -6.15
C PHE A 338 15.15 -3.81 -7.66
N ILE A 339 15.40 -5.00 -8.21
CA ILE A 339 15.50 -5.21 -9.66
C ILE A 339 14.14 -5.01 -10.32
N GLY A 340 13.08 -5.66 -9.80
CA GLY A 340 11.74 -5.55 -10.34
C GLY A 340 11.19 -4.13 -10.28
N CYS A 341 11.32 -3.46 -9.14
CA CYS A 341 10.90 -2.06 -8.98
C CYS A 341 11.67 -1.12 -9.93
N THR A 342 13.00 -1.32 -10.08
CA THR A 342 13.80 -0.54 -11.02
C THR A 342 13.32 -0.75 -12.46
N PHE A 343 13.05 -1.99 -12.84
CA PHE A 343 12.54 -2.31 -14.17
C PHE A 343 11.12 -1.76 -14.41
N GLY A 344 10.23 -1.83 -13.40
CA GLY A 344 8.89 -1.24 -13.46
C GLY A 344 8.94 0.28 -13.66
N GLY A 345 9.81 0.98 -12.92
CA GLY A 345 10.03 2.40 -13.09
C GLY A 345 10.63 2.74 -14.47
N PHE A 346 11.58 1.94 -14.95
CA PHE A 346 12.16 2.08 -16.28
C PHE A 346 11.09 1.93 -17.38
N LEU A 347 10.25 0.93 -17.30
CA LEU A 347 9.17 0.71 -18.27
C LEU A 347 8.18 1.87 -18.29
N TYR A 348 7.74 2.33 -17.11
CA TYR A 348 6.79 3.44 -17.02
C TYR A 348 7.38 4.73 -17.61
N ASP A 349 8.59 5.08 -17.20
CA ASP A 349 9.24 6.32 -17.63
C ASP A 349 9.64 6.29 -19.13
N THR A 350 9.90 5.11 -19.68
CA THR A 350 10.25 4.97 -21.11
C THR A 350 9.03 4.99 -22.01
N LEU A 351 7.93 4.36 -21.59
CA LEU A 351 6.77 4.12 -22.45
C LEU A 351 5.65 5.14 -22.27
N ILE A 352 5.50 5.73 -21.07
CA ILE A 352 4.30 6.52 -20.72
C ILE A 352 4.65 7.91 -20.18
N TYR A 353 5.61 8.01 -19.26
CA TYR A 353 5.88 9.26 -18.54
C TYR A 353 6.56 10.30 -19.43
N THR A 354 5.96 11.50 -19.50
CA THR A 354 6.46 12.62 -20.33
C THR A 354 7.19 13.69 -19.50
N GLY A 355 7.19 13.58 -18.16
CA GLY A 355 7.80 14.55 -17.27
C GLY A 355 9.32 14.39 -17.12
N GLU A 356 9.88 15.09 -16.15
CA GLU A 356 11.32 15.01 -15.86
C GLU A 356 11.74 13.65 -15.29
N SER A 357 12.44 12.86 -16.10
CA SER A 357 13.02 11.56 -15.71
C SER A 357 14.41 11.40 -16.30
N PRO A 358 15.28 10.59 -15.68
CA PRO A 358 16.52 10.15 -16.31
C PRO A 358 16.30 9.54 -17.70
N MET A 359 15.18 8.86 -17.92
CA MET A 359 14.85 8.20 -19.19
C MET A 359 14.57 9.21 -20.30
N ASN A 360 14.06 10.39 -19.96
CA ASN A 360 13.79 11.48 -20.90
C ASN A 360 15.04 12.35 -21.19
N THR A 361 16.24 11.76 -21.01
CA THR A 361 17.53 12.39 -21.32
C THR A 361 18.25 11.57 -22.41
N PRO A 362 19.25 12.17 -23.15
CA PRO A 362 19.94 11.45 -24.21
C PRO A 362 20.48 10.08 -23.77
N TRP A 363 20.27 9.07 -24.63
CA TRP A 363 20.62 7.67 -24.38
C TRP A 363 19.88 7.03 -23.20
N LEU A 364 18.64 7.39 -22.98
CA LEU A 364 17.82 6.86 -21.85
C LEU A 364 18.56 6.97 -20.50
N GLY A 365 19.21 8.10 -20.27
CA GLY A 365 19.95 8.32 -19.04
C GLY A 365 21.32 7.66 -18.91
N LEU A 366 21.70 6.76 -19.83
CA LEU A 366 22.98 6.05 -19.78
C LEU A 366 24.18 7.01 -19.72
N LYS A 367 24.10 8.18 -20.35
CA LYS A 367 25.17 9.18 -20.29
C LYS A 367 25.46 9.65 -18.87
N ARG A 368 24.42 9.76 -18.02
CA ARG A 368 24.57 10.13 -16.59
C ARG A 368 25.28 9.05 -15.79
N VAL A 369 25.00 7.77 -16.12
CA VAL A 369 25.61 6.62 -15.43
C VAL A 369 27.07 6.45 -15.85
N VAL A 370 27.35 6.53 -17.17
CA VAL A 370 28.71 6.31 -17.73
C VAL A 370 29.63 7.51 -17.50
N ARG A 371 29.08 8.73 -17.50
CA ARG A 371 29.85 9.98 -17.30
C ARG A 371 29.10 10.90 -16.35
N PRO A 372 29.05 10.61 -15.05
CA PRO A 372 28.38 11.44 -14.08
C PRO A 372 29.11 12.79 -13.93
N SER A 373 28.39 13.91 -14.02
CA SER A 373 28.97 15.21 -13.70
C SER A 373 29.06 15.41 -12.18
N LYS A 374 30.09 16.14 -11.71
CA LYS A 374 30.23 16.47 -10.28
C LYS A 374 28.99 17.20 -9.74
N LYS A 375 28.37 18.09 -10.54
CA LYS A 375 27.11 18.78 -10.24
C LYS A 375 25.96 17.76 -10.07
N GLY A 376 25.78 16.86 -11.04
CA GLY A 376 24.74 15.82 -10.97
C GLY A 376 24.91 14.85 -9.80
N ILE A 377 26.14 14.49 -9.43
CA ILE A 377 26.39 13.66 -8.23
C ILE A 377 25.95 14.41 -6.97
N LYS A 378 26.32 15.69 -6.83
CA LYS A 378 25.97 16.49 -5.65
C LYS A 378 24.45 16.72 -5.56
N GLU A 379 23.78 17.00 -6.67
CA GLU A 379 22.31 17.10 -6.74
C GLU A 379 21.64 15.78 -6.34
N ALA A 380 22.13 14.66 -6.86
CA ALA A 380 21.62 13.32 -6.49
C ALA A 380 21.75 13.04 -4.98
N ILE A 381 22.90 13.37 -4.39
CA ILE A 381 23.13 13.15 -2.96
C ILE A 381 22.25 14.08 -2.12
N THR A 382 22.16 15.37 -2.44
CA THR A 382 21.51 16.37 -1.59
C THR A 382 20.04 16.58 -1.88
N GLY A 383 19.54 16.17 -3.07
CA GLY A 383 18.18 16.47 -3.55
C GLY A 383 17.92 17.94 -3.85
N ARG A 384 18.97 18.78 -3.88
CA ARG A 384 18.85 20.24 -4.12
C ARG A 384 19.44 20.60 -5.48
N PRO A 385 18.66 21.27 -6.37
CA PRO A 385 19.23 21.83 -7.58
C PRO A 385 20.32 22.86 -7.22
N GLN A 386 21.48 22.75 -7.83
CA GLN A 386 22.51 23.80 -7.69
C GLN A 386 22.14 24.96 -8.61
N LYS A 387 21.99 26.17 -8.03
CA LYS A 387 21.92 27.40 -8.82
C LYS A 387 23.20 27.50 -9.66
N ASP A 388 23.02 27.78 -10.95
CA ASP A 388 24.16 28.15 -11.80
C ASP A 388 24.75 29.44 -11.24
N VAL A 389 26.01 29.38 -10.83
CA VAL A 389 26.80 30.53 -10.42
C VAL A 389 27.50 31.04 -11.66
#